data_ce2c1f3cf682de14f4b74fea90e03aee
#
_entry.id   ce2c1f3cf682de14f4b74fea90e03aee
#
_cell.length_a   1.000
_cell.length_b   1.000
_cell.length_c   1.000
_cell.angle_alpha   90.00
_cell.angle_beta   90.00
_cell.angle_gamma   90.00
#
_symmetry.space_group_name_H-M   'P 1'
#
loop_
_entity.id
_entity.type
_entity.pdbx_description
1 polymer ?
#
loop_
_entity_poly.entity_id
_entity_poly.type
_entity_poly.pdbx_seq_one_letter_code
_entity_poly.pdbx_strand_id
1 'polypeptide(L)'
;WRFLYMISMSEYLENIYVDFASDINEQTKLCQLKGLNFAAGCLPDYNNLQIQRLYLLRYSFAYGFEYSGIYSEVLARLHNPQKVCVVSIGCGNFLDYWSLVQSIEKKNLECEVRYVGIDEIDWNYKFDKRDGDELYFKKGNAINFFEENKEFISDIYFFPKSISEFDAKEMNVMVNNLQNKPILRDKLIFCFSIRANEGSRERDMEKTEQIIGALKRNGFHLINPTYGYTFYRENKGIIAYDNSYVYPQEAYDYIVSLNEKCGSYIKNGANCGEDCIQYLNRKPTTKTGNIYYRIIELERN
;
A
#
# COMPACT_ATOMS: atom_id res chain seq x y z
N TRP A 1 -24.54 -20.24 4.41
CA TRP A 1 -23.96 -18.91 4.24
C TRP A 1 -22.87 -19.05 3.17
N ARG A 2 -23.07 -18.56 1.90
CA ARG A 2 -22.03 -18.44 0.91
C ARG A 2 -21.26 -17.18 1.29
N PHE A 3 -20.09 -17.32 1.91
CA PHE A 3 -19.09 -16.27 1.89
C PHE A 3 -18.69 -16.08 0.42
N LEU A 4 -19.05 -14.95 -0.16
CA LEU A 4 -18.40 -14.50 -1.40
C LEU A 4 -16.98 -14.15 -1.00
N TYR A 5 -16.05 -15.04 -1.27
CA TYR A 5 -14.63 -14.82 -1.03
C TYR A 5 -14.18 -13.66 -1.91
N MET A 6 -13.39 -12.77 -1.34
CA MET A 6 -12.68 -11.78 -2.15
C MET A 6 -11.78 -12.49 -3.17
N ILE A 7 -11.62 -11.85 -4.32
CA ILE A 7 -10.70 -12.33 -5.37
C ILE A 7 -9.32 -12.62 -4.77
N SER A 8 -8.73 -13.75 -5.13
CA SER A 8 -7.37 -14.09 -4.69
C SER A 8 -6.33 -13.15 -5.31
N MET A 9 -5.16 -13.02 -4.68
CA MET A 9 -4.07 -12.21 -5.24
C MET A 9 -3.62 -12.73 -6.61
N SER A 10 -3.59 -14.06 -6.80
CA SER A 10 -3.23 -14.67 -8.07
C SER A 10 -4.20 -14.30 -9.18
N GLU A 11 -5.49 -14.45 -8.94
CA GLU A 11 -6.54 -14.11 -9.88
C GLU A 11 -6.59 -12.60 -10.19
N TYR A 12 -6.38 -11.77 -9.16
CA TYR A 12 -6.26 -10.33 -9.33
C TYR A 12 -5.11 -9.95 -10.29
N LEU A 13 -3.93 -10.53 -10.07
CA LEU A 13 -2.76 -10.27 -10.91
C LEU A 13 -2.93 -10.84 -12.31
N GLU A 14 -3.58 -12.00 -12.45
CA GLU A 14 -3.88 -12.61 -13.75
C GLU A 14 -4.80 -11.73 -14.59
N ASN A 15 -5.86 -11.16 -14.00
CA ASN A 15 -6.76 -10.24 -14.68
C ASN A 15 -6.02 -8.99 -15.18
N ILE A 16 -5.15 -8.40 -14.34
CA ILE A 16 -4.34 -7.25 -14.75
C ILE A 16 -3.37 -7.63 -15.87
N TYR A 17 -2.77 -8.81 -15.79
CA TYR A 17 -1.83 -9.30 -16.79
C TYR A 17 -2.52 -9.48 -18.15
N VAL A 18 -3.69 -10.12 -18.19
CA VAL A 18 -4.46 -10.32 -19.42
C VAL A 18 -4.76 -8.98 -20.09
N ASP A 19 -5.24 -8.01 -19.34
CA ASP A 19 -5.53 -6.66 -19.86
C ASP A 19 -4.24 -5.95 -20.31
N PHE A 20 -3.16 -6.06 -19.54
CA PHE A 20 -1.89 -5.45 -19.88
C PHE A 20 -1.30 -6.04 -21.16
N ALA A 21 -1.30 -7.36 -21.29
CA ALA A 21 -0.75 -8.06 -22.45
C ALA A 21 -1.59 -7.80 -23.72
N SER A 22 -2.91 -7.72 -23.61
CA SER A 22 -3.80 -7.48 -24.74
C SER A 22 -3.60 -6.10 -25.40
N ASP A 23 -3.19 -5.11 -24.63
CA ASP A 23 -2.95 -3.74 -25.12
C ASP A 23 -1.56 -3.55 -25.76
N ILE A 24 -0.67 -4.54 -25.62
CA ILE A 24 0.68 -4.48 -26.14
C ILE A 24 0.79 -5.28 -27.44
N ASN A 25 1.20 -4.60 -28.50
CA ASN A 25 1.42 -5.18 -29.82
C ASN A 25 2.78 -4.74 -30.38
N GLU A 26 3.15 -5.27 -31.56
CA GLU A 26 4.44 -5.01 -32.20
C GLU A 26 4.72 -3.54 -32.54
N GLN A 27 3.70 -2.68 -32.54
CA GLN A 27 3.84 -1.26 -32.76
C GLN A 27 3.94 -0.46 -31.46
N THR A 28 3.65 -1.08 -30.30
CA THR A 28 3.61 -0.41 -29.01
C THR A 28 4.99 0.03 -28.57
N LYS A 29 5.12 1.30 -28.23
CA LYS A 29 6.34 1.88 -27.66
C LYS A 29 6.23 1.87 -26.13
N LEU A 30 7.05 1.04 -25.48
CA LEU A 30 7.02 0.91 -24.02
C LEU A 30 7.93 1.90 -23.29
N CYS A 31 8.51 2.88 -24.02
CA CYS A 31 9.45 3.84 -23.42
C CYS A 31 8.87 4.63 -22.23
N GLN A 32 7.57 4.91 -22.27
CA GLN A 32 6.87 5.60 -21.17
C GLN A 32 6.86 4.79 -19.88
N LEU A 33 6.91 3.47 -19.94
CA LEU A 33 6.92 2.59 -18.79
C LEU A 33 8.24 2.65 -17.99
N LYS A 34 9.30 3.24 -18.56
CA LYS A 34 10.53 3.56 -17.83
C LYS A 34 10.28 4.58 -16.71
N GLY A 35 9.20 5.37 -16.83
CA GLY A 35 8.78 6.30 -15.79
C GLY A 35 8.41 5.62 -14.47
N LEU A 36 8.20 4.29 -14.45
CA LEU A 36 8.08 3.51 -13.24
C LEU A 36 9.48 3.28 -12.60
N ASN A 37 10.15 4.37 -12.29
CA ASN A 37 11.49 4.40 -11.73
C ASN A 37 11.57 5.36 -10.53
N PHE A 38 11.44 4.80 -9.33
CA PHE A 38 11.51 5.58 -8.09
C PHE A 38 12.90 6.16 -7.78
N ALA A 39 13.95 5.72 -8.48
CA ALA A 39 15.30 6.27 -8.30
C ALA A 39 15.46 7.69 -8.87
N ALA A 40 14.55 8.11 -9.75
CA ALA A 40 14.59 9.44 -10.34
C ALA A 40 14.12 10.57 -9.40
N GLY A 41 13.66 10.25 -8.18
CA GLY A 41 13.17 11.22 -7.21
C GLY A 41 11.79 11.81 -7.55
N CYS A 42 11.17 11.38 -8.65
CA CYS A 42 9.83 11.78 -9.07
C CYS A 42 8.87 10.60 -8.93
N LEU A 43 7.62 10.89 -8.58
CA LEU A 43 6.57 9.89 -8.62
C LEU A 43 6.25 9.54 -10.08
N PRO A 44 5.97 8.26 -10.39
CA PRO A 44 5.45 7.87 -11.69
C PRO A 44 4.12 8.55 -12.00
N ASP A 45 3.83 8.80 -13.28
CA ASP A 45 2.51 9.27 -13.69
C ASP A 45 1.48 8.15 -13.62
N TYR A 46 0.87 7.99 -12.47
CA TYR A 46 -0.18 6.98 -12.23
C TYR A 46 -1.51 7.27 -12.93
N ASN A 47 -1.68 8.40 -13.63
CA ASN A 47 -2.83 8.60 -14.52
C ASN A 47 -2.68 7.78 -15.81
N ASN A 48 -1.48 7.31 -16.13
CA ASN A 48 -1.24 6.41 -17.23
C ASN A 48 -1.62 4.97 -16.85
N LEU A 49 -2.63 4.42 -17.52
CA LEU A 49 -3.16 3.08 -17.25
C LEU A 49 -2.09 1.97 -17.34
N GLN A 50 -1.18 2.06 -18.31
CA GLN A 50 -0.13 1.05 -18.46
C GLN A 50 0.91 1.14 -17.33
N ILE A 51 1.17 2.34 -16.82
CA ILE A 51 1.99 2.52 -15.62
C ILE A 51 1.30 1.93 -14.40
N GLN A 52 -0.01 2.16 -14.23
CA GLN A 52 -0.78 1.53 -13.15
C GLN A 52 -0.67 0.00 -13.22
N ARG A 53 -0.97 -0.60 -14.38
CA ARG A 53 -0.92 -2.06 -14.57
C ARG A 53 0.46 -2.63 -14.25
N LEU A 54 1.51 -2.03 -14.81
CA LEU A 54 2.88 -2.47 -14.56
C LEU A 54 3.28 -2.31 -13.08
N TYR A 55 2.85 -1.23 -12.43
CA TYR A 55 3.06 -1.04 -10.99
C TYR A 55 2.39 -2.14 -10.17
N LEU A 56 1.12 -2.42 -10.46
CA LEU A 56 0.36 -3.44 -9.75
C LEU A 56 0.97 -4.84 -9.94
N LEU A 57 1.33 -5.20 -11.18
CA LEU A 57 2.03 -6.45 -11.49
C LEU A 57 3.39 -6.56 -10.80
N ARG A 58 4.10 -5.47 -10.57
CA ARG A 58 5.42 -5.51 -9.93
C ARG A 58 5.38 -5.54 -8.41
N TYR A 59 4.38 -4.89 -7.79
CA TYR A 59 4.45 -4.59 -6.36
C TYR A 59 3.29 -5.12 -5.53
N SER A 60 2.09 -5.32 -6.11
CA SER A 60 0.91 -5.69 -5.32
C SER A 60 1.09 -6.98 -4.53
N PHE A 61 1.77 -7.97 -5.11
CA PHE A 61 2.03 -9.23 -4.45
C PHE A 61 2.79 -9.05 -3.13
N ALA A 62 3.92 -8.35 -3.17
CA ALA A 62 4.74 -8.12 -1.98
C ALA A 62 4.07 -7.20 -0.96
N TYR A 63 3.42 -6.13 -1.44
CA TYR A 63 2.77 -5.17 -0.55
C TYR A 63 1.52 -5.72 0.11
N GLY A 64 0.69 -6.48 -0.62
CA GLY A 64 -0.48 -7.14 -0.05
C GLY A 64 -0.09 -8.07 1.10
N PHE A 65 1.03 -8.75 0.93
CA PHE A 65 1.59 -9.61 1.94
C PHE A 65 2.09 -8.85 3.17
N GLU A 66 2.83 -7.77 2.94
CA GLU A 66 3.31 -6.88 3.99
C GLU A 66 2.16 -6.32 4.81
N TYR A 67 1.13 -5.81 4.13
CA TYR A 67 -0.02 -5.21 4.80
C TYR A 67 -0.84 -6.26 5.57
N SER A 68 -0.97 -7.48 5.05
CA SER A 68 -1.61 -8.58 5.77
C SER A 68 -0.87 -8.91 7.08
N GLY A 69 0.45 -8.86 7.07
CA GLY A 69 1.27 -9.02 8.27
C GLY A 69 1.01 -7.91 9.30
N ILE A 70 0.98 -6.66 8.85
CA ILE A 70 0.70 -5.50 9.70
C ILE A 70 -0.71 -5.59 10.30
N TYR A 71 -1.74 -5.83 9.49
CA TYR A 71 -3.11 -5.94 9.99
C TYR A 71 -3.33 -7.14 10.91
N SER A 72 -2.63 -8.25 10.65
CA SER A 72 -2.67 -9.39 11.57
C SER A 72 -2.20 -9.04 12.98
N GLU A 73 -1.17 -8.21 13.09
CA GLU A 73 -0.67 -7.70 14.36
C GLU A 73 -1.62 -6.66 14.97
N VAL A 74 -2.13 -5.74 14.16
CA VAL A 74 -3.09 -4.70 14.60
C VAL A 74 -4.37 -5.32 15.17
N LEU A 75 -4.95 -6.31 14.48
CA LEU A 75 -6.15 -7.00 14.96
C LEU A 75 -5.93 -7.70 16.30
N ALA A 76 -4.74 -8.29 16.50
CA ALA A 76 -4.40 -8.88 17.79
C ALA A 76 -4.31 -7.83 18.92
N ARG A 77 -3.77 -6.64 18.65
CA ARG A 77 -3.70 -5.52 19.62
C ARG A 77 -5.06 -4.94 19.94
N LEU A 78 -5.99 -4.96 19.01
CA LEU A 78 -7.39 -4.59 19.22
C LEU A 78 -8.23 -5.69 19.89
N HIS A 79 -7.58 -6.79 20.32
CA HIS A 79 -8.25 -7.92 20.97
C HIS A 79 -9.36 -8.53 20.11
N ASN A 80 -9.13 -8.65 18.80
CA ASN A 80 -10.05 -9.24 17.84
C ASN A 80 -11.42 -8.55 17.84
N PRO A 81 -11.51 -7.30 17.37
CA PRO A 81 -12.72 -6.50 17.43
C PRO A 81 -13.82 -7.06 16.54
N GLN A 82 -15.09 -6.86 16.92
CA GLN A 82 -16.25 -7.17 16.09
C GLN A 82 -16.48 -6.14 14.97
N LYS A 83 -15.98 -4.94 15.12
CA LYS A 83 -16.02 -3.88 14.12
C LYS A 83 -14.76 -3.04 14.21
N VAL A 84 -14.24 -2.63 13.05
CA VAL A 84 -13.07 -1.77 12.95
C VAL A 84 -13.30 -0.65 11.94
N CYS A 85 -12.94 0.58 12.32
CA CYS A 85 -12.97 1.74 11.44
C CYS A 85 -11.55 2.11 11.02
N VAL A 86 -11.28 2.11 9.72
CA VAL A 86 -9.96 2.38 9.13
C VAL A 86 -10.01 3.61 8.24
N VAL A 87 -9.02 4.48 8.37
CA VAL A 87 -8.68 5.50 7.38
C VAL A 87 -7.33 5.15 6.79
N SER A 88 -7.27 4.96 5.48
CA SER A 88 -6.03 4.69 4.75
C SER A 88 -5.64 5.90 3.91
N ILE A 89 -4.43 6.37 4.13
CA ILE A 89 -3.86 7.58 3.54
C ILE A 89 -2.89 7.21 2.41
N GLY A 90 -3.27 7.51 1.16
CA GLY A 90 -2.60 6.99 -0.03
C GLY A 90 -2.97 5.53 -0.26
N CYS A 91 -4.27 5.23 -0.23
CA CYS A 91 -4.80 3.86 -0.26
C CYS A 91 -4.58 3.12 -1.59
N GLY A 92 -4.22 3.84 -2.65
CA GLY A 92 -4.03 3.25 -3.97
C GLY A 92 -5.29 2.53 -4.47
N ASN A 93 -5.11 1.28 -4.83
CA ASN A 93 -6.14 0.37 -5.34
C ASN A 93 -6.88 -0.43 -4.26
N PHE A 94 -6.84 -0.01 -3.00
CA PHE A 94 -7.41 -0.73 -1.84
C PHE A 94 -6.69 -2.05 -1.48
N LEU A 95 -5.43 -2.16 -1.85
CA LEU A 95 -4.65 -3.34 -1.53
C LEU A 95 -4.53 -3.59 -0.01
N ASP A 96 -4.44 -2.53 0.76
CA ASP A 96 -4.39 -2.63 2.22
C ASP A 96 -5.75 -3.02 2.81
N TYR A 97 -6.89 -2.57 2.22
CA TYR A 97 -8.21 -3.09 2.60
C TYR A 97 -8.31 -4.60 2.32
N TRP A 98 -7.91 -5.04 1.13
CA TRP A 98 -7.85 -6.46 0.80
C TRP A 98 -7.02 -7.24 1.83
N SER A 99 -5.87 -6.70 2.21
CA SER A 99 -4.97 -7.29 3.19
C SER A 99 -5.57 -7.37 4.60
N LEU A 100 -6.36 -6.38 4.99
CA LEU A 100 -7.12 -6.39 6.24
C LEU A 100 -8.16 -7.52 6.23
N VAL A 101 -8.95 -7.63 5.15
CA VAL A 101 -9.95 -8.68 5.02
C VAL A 101 -9.30 -10.06 5.05
N GLN A 102 -8.20 -10.27 4.31
CA GLN A 102 -7.44 -11.53 4.37
C GLN A 102 -6.95 -11.86 5.78
N SER A 103 -6.56 -10.85 6.56
CA SER A 103 -6.13 -11.04 7.95
C SER A 103 -7.29 -11.42 8.88
N ILE A 104 -8.47 -10.85 8.66
CA ILE A 104 -9.71 -11.19 9.38
C ILE A 104 -10.11 -12.64 9.08
N GLU A 105 -10.17 -13.02 7.80
CA GLU A 105 -10.54 -14.37 7.36
C GLU A 105 -9.57 -15.42 7.89
N LYS A 106 -8.27 -15.17 7.79
CA LYS A 106 -7.23 -16.07 8.28
C LYS A 106 -7.30 -16.32 9.78
N LYS A 107 -7.74 -15.32 10.54
CA LYS A 107 -7.94 -15.42 11.99
C LYS A 107 -9.32 -15.97 12.36
N ASN A 108 -10.18 -16.26 11.39
CA ASN A 108 -11.58 -16.66 11.57
C ASN A 108 -12.34 -15.67 12.49
N LEU A 109 -12.14 -14.37 12.27
CA LEU A 109 -12.81 -13.33 13.04
C LEU A 109 -14.13 -12.93 12.39
N GLU A 110 -15.16 -12.76 13.21
CA GLU A 110 -16.40 -12.08 12.83
C GLU A 110 -16.21 -10.57 13.07
N CYS A 111 -15.63 -9.87 12.08
CA CYS A 111 -15.30 -8.46 12.18
C CYS A 111 -15.80 -7.72 10.95
N GLU A 112 -16.69 -6.74 11.16
CA GLU A 112 -17.12 -5.79 10.13
C GLU A 112 -16.07 -4.70 9.95
N VAL A 113 -15.86 -4.29 8.70
CA VAL A 113 -14.91 -3.23 8.36
C VAL A 113 -15.64 -2.01 7.81
N ARG A 114 -15.40 -0.86 8.43
CA ARG A 114 -15.68 0.43 7.81
C ARG A 114 -14.37 1.05 7.39
N TYR A 115 -14.17 1.18 6.09
CA TYR A 115 -12.91 1.64 5.51
C TYR A 115 -13.12 2.89 4.66
N VAL A 116 -12.29 3.90 4.88
CA VAL A 116 -12.22 5.12 4.09
C VAL A 116 -10.80 5.22 3.50
N GLY A 117 -10.69 5.00 2.21
CA GLY A 117 -9.44 5.19 1.47
C GLY A 117 -9.36 6.58 0.84
N ILE A 118 -8.21 7.23 0.97
CA ILE A 118 -7.95 8.55 0.42
C ILE A 118 -6.75 8.43 -0.51
N ASP A 119 -6.91 8.88 -1.76
CA ASP A 119 -5.84 8.91 -2.76
C ASP A 119 -6.11 9.98 -3.82
N GLU A 120 -5.06 10.59 -4.35
CA GLU A 120 -5.17 11.56 -5.44
C GLU A 120 -5.46 10.88 -6.78
N ILE A 121 -5.05 9.63 -6.91
CA ILE A 121 -5.21 8.84 -8.13
C ILE A 121 -6.45 7.96 -8.03
N ASP A 122 -7.25 7.99 -9.08
CA ASP A 122 -8.37 7.06 -9.24
C ASP A 122 -7.87 5.80 -9.96
N TRP A 123 -7.48 4.81 -9.18
CA TRP A 123 -6.94 3.55 -9.70
C TRP A 123 -8.01 2.72 -10.39
N ASN A 124 -7.67 2.12 -11.56
CA ASN A 124 -8.63 1.33 -12.33
C ASN A 124 -8.89 -0.05 -11.76
N TYR A 125 -7.91 -0.65 -11.10
CA TYR A 125 -7.99 -2.01 -10.55
C TYR A 125 -8.10 -1.97 -9.02
N LYS A 126 -9.22 -1.44 -8.54
CA LYS A 126 -9.52 -1.43 -7.11
C LYS A 126 -10.08 -2.78 -6.68
N PHE A 127 -9.73 -3.20 -5.47
CA PHE A 127 -10.39 -4.34 -4.86
C PHE A 127 -11.82 -3.98 -4.46
N ASP A 128 -12.74 -4.91 -4.70
CA ASP A 128 -14.14 -4.77 -4.32
C ASP A 128 -14.32 -4.96 -2.81
N LYS A 129 -15.43 -4.45 -2.29
CA LYS A 129 -15.79 -4.64 -0.89
C LYS A 129 -16.27 -6.06 -0.62
N ARG A 130 -15.94 -6.59 0.55
CA ARG A 130 -16.55 -7.79 1.10
C ARG A 130 -17.98 -7.50 1.55
N ASP A 131 -18.89 -8.49 1.42
CA ASP A 131 -20.25 -8.34 1.93
C ASP A 131 -20.27 -8.04 3.43
N GLY A 132 -21.12 -7.10 3.81
CA GLY A 132 -21.23 -6.59 5.18
C GLY A 132 -20.27 -5.44 5.52
N ASP A 133 -19.23 -5.19 4.73
CA ASP A 133 -18.32 -4.08 4.94
C ASP A 133 -18.83 -2.76 4.33
N GLU A 134 -18.33 -1.65 4.86
CA GLU A 134 -18.50 -0.32 4.29
C GLU A 134 -17.15 0.14 3.70
N LEU A 135 -17.09 0.36 2.37
CA LEU A 135 -15.89 0.78 1.66
C LEU A 135 -16.14 2.10 0.93
N TYR A 136 -15.40 3.13 1.29
CA TYR A 136 -15.52 4.47 0.73
C TYR A 136 -14.18 4.90 0.12
N PHE A 137 -14.25 5.51 -1.06
CA PHE A 137 -13.12 6.17 -1.70
C PHE A 137 -13.32 7.68 -1.72
N LYS A 138 -12.36 8.42 -1.18
CA LYS A 138 -12.28 9.88 -1.30
C LYS A 138 -11.12 10.25 -2.20
N LYS A 139 -11.42 10.61 -3.45
CA LYS A 139 -10.40 11.13 -4.37
C LYS A 139 -9.97 12.53 -3.92
N GLY A 140 -8.68 12.72 -3.71
CA GLY A 140 -8.11 14.01 -3.37
C GLY A 140 -6.85 13.93 -2.53
N ASN A 141 -6.25 15.10 -2.30
CA ASN A 141 -5.08 15.21 -1.43
C ASN A 141 -5.45 14.85 0.02
N ALA A 142 -4.65 14.02 0.64
CA ALA A 142 -4.85 13.58 2.01
C ALA A 142 -4.84 14.74 3.03
N ILE A 143 -4.15 15.84 2.73
CA ILE A 143 -4.12 17.03 3.59
C ILE A 143 -5.52 17.65 3.71
N ASN A 144 -6.31 17.66 2.64
CA ASN A 144 -7.68 18.13 2.67
C ASN A 144 -8.54 17.30 3.65
N PHE A 145 -8.27 15.99 3.77
CA PHE A 145 -8.93 15.16 4.76
C PHE A 145 -8.64 15.66 6.18
N PHE A 146 -7.38 15.96 6.50
CA PHE A 146 -7.04 16.47 7.83
C PHE A 146 -7.59 17.89 8.08
N GLU A 147 -7.68 18.73 7.07
CA GLU A 147 -8.20 20.10 7.18
C GLU A 147 -9.74 20.14 7.30
N GLU A 148 -10.45 19.39 6.46
CA GLU A 148 -11.91 19.44 6.34
C GLU A 148 -12.64 18.71 7.47
N ASN A 149 -12.06 17.61 7.98
CA ASN A 149 -12.68 16.89 9.09
C ASN A 149 -12.62 17.71 10.37
N LYS A 150 -13.76 17.86 11.01
CA LYS A 150 -13.88 18.56 12.29
C LYS A 150 -13.36 17.73 13.46
N GLU A 151 -13.40 16.42 13.32
CA GLU A 151 -13.04 15.43 14.33
C GLU A 151 -12.53 14.14 13.69
N PHE A 152 -11.79 13.33 14.42
CA PHE A 152 -11.24 12.05 13.99
C PHE A 152 -11.91 10.92 14.78
N ILE A 153 -12.51 9.95 14.05
CA ILE A 153 -13.37 8.91 14.63
C ILE A 153 -12.93 7.48 14.33
N SER A 154 -11.79 7.29 13.66
CA SER A 154 -11.33 5.97 13.23
C SER A 154 -10.45 5.32 14.29
N ASP A 155 -10.49 3.99 14.33
CA ASP A 155 -9.68 3.17 15.23
C ASP A 155 -8.25 3.01 14.70
N ILE A 156 -8.11 2.98 13.37
CA ILE A 156 -6.83 2.78 12.68
C ILE A 156 -6.63 3.88 11.63
N TYR A 157 -5.42 4.44 11.62
CA TYR A 157 -4.91 5.30 10.55
C TYR A 157 -3.72 4.60 9.89
N PHE A 158 -3.85 4.21 8.64
CA PHE A 158 -2.84 3.46 7.93
C PHE A 158 -2.22 4.28 6.80
N PHE A 159 -0.90 4.23 6.68
CA PHE A 159 -0.10 4.89 5.64
C PHE A 159 0.65 3.81 4.83
N PRO A 160 0.03 3.27 3.76
CA PRO A 160 0.60 2.21 2.94
C PRO A 160 1.69 2.76 2.01
N LYS A 161 2.95 2.85 2.47
CA LYS A 161 4.09 3.44 1.74
C LYS A 161 3.95 4.94 1.40
N SER A 162 2.93 5.61 1.89
CA SER A 162 2.56 6.97 1.50
C SER A 162 3.21 8.07 2.35
N ILE A 163 3.64 7.78 3.57
CA ILE A 163 4.22 8.82 4.46
C ILE A 163 5.43 9.53 3.84
N SER A 164 6.18 8.86 2.95
CA SER A 164 7.32 9.44 2.25
C SER A 164 6.94 10.56 1.28
N GLU A 165 5.70 10.59 0.83
CA GLU A 165 5.22 11.48 -0.24
C GLU A 165 4.86 12.87 0.28
N PHE A 166 4.57 13.01 1.57
CA PHE A 166 4.26 14.31 2.19
C PHE A 166 5.50 15.19 2.30
N ASP A 167 5.38 16.41 1.84
CA ASP A 167 6.40 17.44 2.06
C ASP A 167 6.33 18.04 3.48
N ALA A 168 7.25 18.95 3.81
CA ALA A 168 7.30 19.58 5.13
C ALA A 168 6.07 20.45 5.42
N LYS A 169 5.47 21.09 4.41
CA LYS A 169 4.27 21.92 4.57
C LYS A 169 3.07 21.04 4.85
N GLU A 170 2.90 19.97 4.11
CA GLU A 170 1.83 18.99 4.28
C GLU A 170 1.92 18.31 5.64
N MET A 171 3.12 17.90 6.05
CA MET A 171 3.35 17.37 7.39
C MET A 171 2.96 18.35 8.49
N ASN A 172 3.29 19.63 8.36
CA ASN A 172 2.91 20.64 9.32
C ASN A 172 1.37 20.79 9.44
N VAL A 173 0.67 20.76 8.32
CA VAL A 173 -0.81 20.80 8.32
C VAL A 173 -1.39 19.58 9.01
N MET A 174 -0.93 18.40 8.68
CA MET A 174 -1.38 17.14 9.31
C MET A 174 -1.13 17.15 10.81
N VAL A 175 0.08 17.46 11.24
CA VAL A 175 0.51 17.54 12.66
C VAL A 175 -0.33 18.55 13.42
N ASN A 176 -0.55 19.74 12.86
CA ASN A 176 -1.36 20.77 13.49
C ASN A 176 -2.82 20.34 13.70
N ASN A 177 -3.42 19.70 12.71
CA ASN A 177 -4.79 19.20 12.81
C ASN A 177 -4.91 18.04 13.82
N LEU A 178 -3.98 17.08 13.81
CA LEU A 178 -3.94 15.99 14.79
C LEU A 178 -3.71 16.49 16.24
N GLN A 179 -2.98 17.58 16.40
CA GLN A 179 -2.76 18.18 17.72
C GLN A 179 -4.00 18.89 18.27
N ASN A 180 -4.76 19.59 17.41
CA ASN A 180 -5.73 20.58 17.87
C ASN A 180 -7.18 20.15 17.67
N LYS A 181 -7.47 19.16 16.83
CA LYS A 181 -8.85 18.70 16.61
C LYS A 181 -9.23 17.57 17.56
N PRO A 182 -10.53 17.45 17.89
CA PRO A 182 -11.02 16.34 18.70
C PRO A 182 -10.77 14.98 18.03
N ILE A 183 -10.33 14.02 18.81
CA ILE A 183 -10.24 12.62 18.43
C ILE A 183 -11.20 11.87 19.32
N LEU A 184 -12.25 11.28 18.74
CA LEU A 184 -13.36 10.68 19.47
C LEU A 184 -13.13 9.17 19.71
N ARG A 185 -11.91 8.82 20.03
CA ARG A 185 -11.50 7.46 20.41
C ARG A 185 -10.60 7.56 21.63
N ASP A 186 -10.79 6.67 22.59
CA ASP A 186 -9.88 6.57 23.74
C ASP A 186 -8.63 5.78 23.37
N LYS A 187 -8.77 4.84 22.42
CA LYS A 187 -7.65 4.08 21.86
C LYS A 187 -7.62 4.22 20.35
N LEU A 188 -6.43 4.37 19.80
CA LEU A 188 -6.22 4.41 18.35
C LEU A 188 -4.87 3.83 17.96
N ILE A 189 -4.78 3.38 16.71
CA ILE A 189 -3.57 2.81 16.17
C ILE A 189 -3.19 3.58 14.90
N PHE A 190 -1.94 4.04 14.85
CA PHE A 190 -1.31 4.54 13.65
C PHE A 190 -0.37 3.49 13.08
N CYS A 191 -0.56 3.13 11.82
CA CYS A 191 0.26 2.16 11.10
C CYS A 191 0.95 2.83 9.93
N PHE A 192 2.26 2.60 9.81
CA PHE A 192 3.07 3.10 8.72
C PHE A 192 3.82 1.93 8.08
N SER A 193 3.56 1.67 6.82
CA SER A 193 4.48 0.90 5.99
C SER A 193 5.50 1.86 5.40
N ILE A 194 6.78 1.62 5.64
CA ILE A 194 7.88 2.54 5.33
C ILE A 194 8.77 1.93 4.25
N ARG A 195 9.35 2.75 3.39
CA ARG A 195 10.31 2.31 2.39
C ARG A 195 11.63 1.88 3.06
N ALA A 196 12.21 0.77 2.58
CA ALA A 196 13.38 0.16 3.23
C ALA A 196 14.72 0.84 2.89
N ASN A 197 14.79 1.67 1.85
CA ASN A 197 16.04 2.31 1.44
C ASN A 197 16.47 3.36 2.48
N GLU A 198 17.73 3.30 2.85
CA GLU A 198 18.32 3.97 4.00
C GLU A 198 18.01 5.47 4.10
N GLY A 199 18.26 6.25 3.07
CA GLY A 199 18.01 7.69 3.11
C GLY A 199 16.53 8.13 3.09
N SER A 200 15.60 7.26 2.64
CA SER A 200 14.16 7.52 2.73
C SER A 200 13.62 7.13 4.09
N ARG A 201 14.11 6.02 4.64
CA ARG A 201 13.68 5.47 5.92
C ARG A 201 13.82 6.45 7.06
N GLU A 202 14.98 7.10 7.20
CA GLU A 202 15.24 8.06 8.27
C GLU A 202 14.26 9.23 8.24
N ARG A 203 14.04 9.81 7.04
CA ARG A 203 13.07 10.89 6.86
C ARG A 203 11.64 10.45 7.17
N ASP A 204 11.27 9.25 6.77
CA ASP A 204 9.95 8.71 7.05
C ASP A 204 9.77 8.46 8.56
N MET A 205 10.83 8.02 9.23
CA MET A 205 10.85 7.87 10.68
C MET A 205 10.63 9.20 11.41
N GLU A 206 11.33 10.26 10.99
CA GLU A 206 11.15 11.60 11.55
C GLU A 206 9.71 12.09 11.40
N LYS A 207 9.07 11.85 10.24
CA LYS A 207 7.66 12.19 10.04
C LYS A 207 6.74 11.43 11.00
N THR A 208 6.99 10.14 11.22
CA THR A 208 6.20 9.39 12.21
C THR A 208 6.36 9.92 13.63
N GLU A 209 7.57 10.37 14.03
CA GLU A 209 7.78 11.01 15.33
C GLU A 209 7.03 12.35 15.47
N GLN A 210 6.94 13.13 14.40
CA GLN A 210 6.14 14.37 14.41
C GLN A 210 4.66 14.07 14.68
N ILE A 211 4.09 13.03 14.05
CA ILE A 211 2.71 12.59 14.28
C ILE A 211 2.52 12.13 15.73
N ILE A 212 3.43 11.31 16.27
CA ILE A 212 3.40 10.88 17.68
C ILE A 212 3.43 12.10 18.60
N GLY A 213 4.32 13.06 18.31
CA GLY A 213 4.40 14.29 19.08
C GLY A 213 3.12 15.10 19.08
N ALA A 214 2.40 15.19 17.94
CA ALA A 214 1.10 15.83 17.83
C ALA A 214 0.04 15.14 18.68
N LEU A 215 -0.04 13.82 18.62
CA LEU A 215 -1.00 13.02 19.36
C LEU A 215 -0.75 13.09 20.89
N LYS A 216 0.52 13.12 21.30
CA LYS A 216 0.86 13.36 22.71
C LYS A 216 0.38 14.73 23.18
N ARG A 217 0.51 15.77 22.37
CA ARG A 217 -0.03 17.11 22.70
C ARG A 217 -1.55 17.17 22.69
N ASN A 218 -2.20 16.27 21.95
CA ASN A 218 -3.66 16.07 21.97
C ASN A 218 -4.14 15.25 23.18
N GLY A 219 -3.25 14.83 24.08
CA GLY A 219 -3.61 14.12 25.32
C GLY A 219 -3.50 12.59 25.22
N PHE A 220 -2.91 12.06 24.17
CA PHE A 220 -2.64 10.62 24.05
C PHE A 220 -1.26 10.27 24.60
N HIS A 221 -1.12 9.04 25.09
CA HIS A 221 0.17 8.45 25.44
C HIS A 221 0.37 7.10 24.73
N LEU A 222 1.61 6.71 24.58
CA LEU A 222 1.96 5.43 23.98
C LEU A 222 1.72 4.29 24.97
N ILE A 223 0.94 3.29 24.58
CA ILE A 223 0.69 2.10 25.42
C ILE A 223 1.97 1.27 25.53
N ASN A 224 2.69 1.09 24.40
CA ASN A 224 3.92 0.33 24.35
C ASN A 224 5.02 1.10 23.60
N PRO A 225 5.79 1.95 24.29
CA PRO A 225 6.83 2.78 23.67
C PRO A 225 7.99 1.97 23.06
N THR A 226 8.13 0.69 23.41
CA THR A 226 9.20 -0.19 22.96
C THR A 226 8.94 -0.88 21.62
N TYR A 227 7.73 -0.79 21.07
CA TYR A 227 7.45 -1.31 19.75
C TYR A 227 8.00 -0.37 18.68
N GLY A 228 9.30 -0.42 18.56
CA GLY A 228 10.04 0.10 17.43
C GLY A 228 9.77 -0.71 16.16
N TYR A 229 10.35 -0.25 15.09
CA TYR A 229 10.26 -0.83 13.76
C TYR A 229 10.51 -2.34 13.77
N THR A 230 9.56 -3.12 13.29
CA THR A 230 9.80 -4.53 13.04
C THR A 230 10.39 -4.69 11.65
N PHE A 231 11.53 -5.34 11.59
CA PHE A 231 12.29 -5.62 10.39
C PHE A 231 12.13 -7.08 10.01
N TYR A 232 11.61 -7.36 8.84
CA TYR A 232 11.59 -8.71 8.27
C TYR A 232 12.77 -8.87 7.34
N ARG A 233 13.70 -9.75 7.67
CA ARG A 233 14.80 -10.13 6.77
C ARG A 233 14.37 -11.23 5.82
N GLU A 234 14.95 -11.21 4.64
CA GLU A 234 14.75 -12.11 3.50
C GLU A 234 14.78 -13.60 3.86
N ASN A 235 15.58 -14.01 4.85
CA ASN A 235 15.74 -15.40 5.26
C ASN A 235 14.54 -16.00 6.00
N LYS A 236 13.55 -15.20 6.34
CA LYS A 236 12.29 -15.70 6.91
C LYS A 236 11.17 -15.75 5.89
N GLY A 237 11.48 -15.54 4.61
CA GLY A 237 10.67 -15.71 3.43
C GLY A 237 9.21 -15.36 3.59
N ILE A 238 8.60 -14.82 2.56
CA ILE A 238 7.15 -14.88 2.45
C ILE A 238 6.79 -16.35 2.61
N ILE A 239 6.25 -16.70 3.76
CA ILE A 239 5.58 -17.97 3.88
C ILE A 239 4.37 -17.83 2.96
N ALA A 240 4.36 -18.55 1.86
CA ALA A 240 3.16 -18.70 1.07
C ALA A 240 2.08 -19.21 2.02
N TYR A 241 1.12 -18.36 2.38
CA TYR A 241 0.16 -18.71 3.40
C TYR A 241 -0.79 -19.80 2.94
N ASP A 242 -1.01 -19.89 1.62
CA ASP A 242 -1.80 -20.93 0.97
C ASP A 242 -1.64 -20.85 -0.57
N ASN A 243 -2.32 -21.76 -1.27
CA ASN A 243 -2.32 -21.82 -2.73
C ASN A 243 -2.94 -20.58 -3.41
N SER A 244 -3.64 -19.72 -2.67
CA SER A 244 -4.23 -18.48 -3.19
C SER A 244 -3.21 -17.34 -3.32
N TYR A 245 -2.03 -17.52 -2.77
CA TYR A 245 -0.95 -16.52 -2.74
C TYR A 245 0.24 -16.94 -3.62
N VAL A 246 -0.03 -17.34 -4.86
CA VAL A 246 0.97 -17.69 -5.86
C VAL A 246 1.03 -16.58 -6.91
N TYR A 247 2.22 -16.13 -7.28
CA TYR A 247 2.36 -15.19 -8.39
C TYR A 247 2.16 -15.94 -9.71
N PRO A 248 1.29 -15.46 -10.64
CA PRO A 248 1.04 -16.13 -11.92
C PRO A 248 2.33 -16.21 -12.75
N GLN A 249 2.74 -17.43 -13.14
CA GLN A 249 4.01 -17.66 -13.82
C GLN A 249 4.06 -16.96 -15.20
N GLU A 250 2.96 -17.00 -15.94
CA GLU A 250 2.87 -16.34 -17.24
C GLU A 250 3.07 -14.81 -17.13
N ALA A 251 2.44 -14.18 -16.15
CA ALA A 251 2.63 -12.76 -15.87
C ALA A 251 4.09 -12.45 -15.49
N TYR A 252 4.71 -13.34 -14.69
CA TYR A 252 6.11 -13.18 -14.32
C TYR A 252 7.03 -13.21 -15.56
N ASP A 253 6.89 -14.25 -16.37
CA ASP A 253 7.73 -14.47 -17.57
C ASP A 253 7.54 -13.32 -18.58
N TYR A 254 6.31 -12.84 -18.72
CA TYR A 254 6.01 -11.70 -19.58
C TYR A 254 6.70 -10.42 -19.12
N ILE A 255 6.65 -10.12 -17.82
CA ILE A 255 7.26 -8.90 -17.27
C ILE A 255 8.78 -8.91 -17.34
N VAL A 256 9.43 -10.05 -17.12
CA VAL A 256 10.89 -10.13 -17.16
C VAL A 256 11.47 -10.09 -18.57
N SER A 257 10.63 -10.25 -19.60
CA SER A 257 10.97 -10.14 -21.03
C SER A 257 10.24 -9.01 -21.75
N LEU A 258 9.76 -8.01 -21.01
CA LEU A 258 8.88 -6.96 -21.54
C LEU A 258 9.53 -6.13 -22.66
N ASN A 259 10.85 -5.95 -22.65
CA ASN A 259 11.56 -5.30 -23.75
C ASN A 259 11.38 -6.01 -25.11
N GLU A 260 11.23 -7.32 -25.11
CA GLU A 260 11.03 -8.12 -26.34
C GLU A 260 9.67 -7.86 -26.99
N LYS A 261 8.72 -7.30 -26.22
CA LYS A 261 7.39 -6.89 -26.70
C LYS A 261 7.36 -5.45 -27.23
N CYS A 262 8.44 -4.69 -27.04
CA CYS A 262 8.51 -3.30 -27.45
C CYS A 262 8.83 -3.17 -28.94
N GLY A 263 7.93 -2.60 -29.73
CA GLY A 263 8.12 -2.40 -31.17
C GLY A 263 9.34 -1.56 -31.52
N SER A 264 9.77 -0.65 -30.64
CA SER A 264 11.02 0.09 -30.83
C SER A 264 12.24 -0.79 -30.59
N TYR A 265 12.20 -1.70 -29.61
CA TYR A 265 13.29 -2.63 -29.35
C TYR A 265 13.43 -3.67 -30.47
N ILE A 266 12.31 -4.21 -30.94
CA ILE A 266 12.28 -5.15 -32.08
C ILE A 266 12.95 -4.55 -33.33
N LYS A 267 12.69 -3.26 -33.60
CA LYS A 267 13.23 -2.55 -34.77
C LYS A 267 14.68 -2.12 -34.60
N ASN A 268 15.07 -1.66 -33.43
CA ASN A 268 16.35 -0.96 -33.20
C ASN A 268 17.34 -1.79 -32.36
N GLY A 269 16.90 -2.86 -31.71
CA GLY A 269 17.75 -3.74 -30.89
C GLY A 269 18.60 -2.98 -29.86
N ALA A 270 19.92 -3.19 -29.92
CA ALA A 270 20.88 -2.57 -29.00
C ALA A 270 20.88 -1.04 -28.98
N ASN A 271 20.34 -0.38 -30.01
CA ASN A 271 20.25 1.08 -30.04
C ASN A 271 19.20 1.66 -29.06
N CYS A 272 18.37 0.82 -28.43
CA CYS A 272 17.45 1.25 -27.37
C CYS A 272 18.14 1.54 -26.02
N GLY A 273 19.44 1.20 -25.88
CA GLY A 273 20.24 1.42 -24.69
C GLY A 273 19.96 0.42 -23.56
N GLU A 274 20.95 0.21 -22.71
CA GLU A 274 20.88 -0.70 -21.54
C GLU A 274 19.79 -0.31 -20.54
N ASP A 275 19.56 0.98 -20.36
CA ASP A 275 18.49 1.51 -19.49
C ASP A 275 17.11 0.95 -19.86
N CYS A 276 16.85 0.69 -21.15
CA CYS A 276 15.58 0.16 -21.59
C CYS A 276 15.34 -1.23 -20.99
N ILE A 277 16.34 -2.10 -21.08
CA ILE A 277 16.26 -3.47 -20.55
C ILE A 277 16.13 -3.41 -19.01
N GLN A 278 16.99 -2.63 -18.37
CA GLN A 278 17.02 -2.51 -16.91
C GLN A 278 15.68 -2.09 -16.31
N TYR A 279 14.99 -1.12 -16.92
CA TYR A 279 13.73 -0.60 -16.36
C TYR A 279 12.50 -1.35 -16.85
N LEU A 280 12.49 -1.85 -18.10
CA LEU A 280 11.35 -2.61 -18.60
C LEU A 280 11.31 -4.04 -18.08
N ASN A 281 12.43 -4.71 -17.90
CA ASN A 281 12.49 -6.11 -17.46
C ASN A 281 12.65 -6.27 -15.94
N ARG A 282 12.41 -5.20 -15.19
CA ARG A 282 12.49 -5.30 -13.73
C ARG A 282 11.50 -6.34 -13.20
N LYS A 283 12.05 -7.33 -12.52
CA LYS A 283 11.28 -8.46 -11.97
C LYS A 283 10.19 -7.99 -11.02
N PRO A 284 9.03 -8.65 -11.04
CA PRO A 284 8.03 -8.52 -9.98
C PRO A 284 8.64 -8.80 -8.60
N THR A 285 8.21 -8.05 -7.62
CA THR A 285 8.63 -8.27 -6.24
C THR A 285 7.75 -9.37 -5.64
N THR A 286 8.23 -10.61 -5.71
CA THR A 286 7.52 -11.80 -5.21
C THR A 286 8.00 -12.22 -3.81
N LYS A 287 8.98 -11.51 -3.25
CA LYS A 287 9.50 -11.72 -1.89
C LYS A 287 9.64 -10.37 -1.22
N THR A 288 9.23 -10.28 0.03
CA THR A 288 9.42 -9.10 0.84
C THR A 288 10.72 -9.25 1.64
N GLY A 289 11.82 -8.86 1.04
CA GLY A 289 13.14 -8.96 1.68
C GLY A 289 13.36 -7.95 2.81
N ASN A 290 12.74 -6.80 2.71
CA ASN A 290 12.95 -5.69 3.65
C ASN A 290 11.65 -4.94 3.89
N ILE A 291 10.84 -5.42 4.83
CA ILE A 291 9.65 -4.69 5.29
C ILE A 291 10.05 -3.83 6.48
N TYR A 292 9.83 -2.55 6.35
CA TYR A 292 9.84 -1.61 7.45
C TYR A 292 8.42 -1.16 7.72
N TYR A 293 7.96 -1.39 8.93
CA TYR A 293 6.69 -0.84 9.36
C TYR A 293 6.75 -0.40 10.82
N ARG A 294 5.84 0.46 11.18
CA ARG A 294 5.62 0.88 12.54
C ARG A 294 4.16 0.80 12.90
N ILE A 295 3.86 0.19 14.04
CA ILE A 295 2.54 0.20 14.65
C ILE A 295 2.65 0.98 15.95
N ILE A 296 1.90 2.05 16.05
CA ILE A 296 1.87 2.95 17.19
C ILE A 296 0.50 2.85 17.82
N GLU A 297 0.47 2.30 19.02
CA GLU A 297 -0.73 2.15 19.82
C GLU A 297 -0.77 3.26 20.86
N LEU A 298 -1.88 4.00 20.88
CA LEU A 298 -2.06 5.15 21.73
C LEU A 298 -3.38 5.05 22.48
N GLU A 299 -3.38 5.53 23.72
CA GLU A 299 -4.61 5.70 24.50
C GLU A 299 -4.62 7.07 25.18
N ARG A 300 -5.84 7.53 25.51
CA ARG A 300 -6.06 8.74 26.30
C ARG A 300 -6.19 8.36 27.75
N ASN A 301 -5.66 9.20 28.65
CA ASN A 301 -5.84 9.06 30.11
C ASN A 301 -7.28 9.34 30.53
#